data_14820dd3aa8fab89b8cfad6738a71a92
#
_entry.id   14820dd3aa8fab89b8cfad6738a71a92
#
_cell.length_a   1.000
_cell.length_b   1.000
_cell.length_c   1.000
_cell.angle_alpha   90.00
_cell.angle_beta   90.00
_cell.angle_gamma   90.00
#
_symmetry.space_group_name_H-M   'P 1'
#
loop_
_entity.id
_entity.type
_entity.pdbx_description
1 polymer ?
#
loop_
_entity_poly.entity_id
_entity_poly.type
_entity_poly.pdbx_seq_one_letter_code
_entity_poly.pdbx_strand_id
1 'polypeptide(L)'
;QLGPLIAGAGVVGIALGYEDLNDHDQLRLDPIMAVLAGKLAASRSDCAPVAGKSTLNRLERGRAEPTRYSRIAFDAAAIEALFVDLFLDAHTKAPPQITLDLDATDDPLHGHQEGRFFHGYYDCYCYLPLYIFCGRHLLAAKLRRSNKDGADGAIEEVARIVGQIRRRWPRTRILLRG
;
A
#
# COMPACT_ATOMS: atom_id res chain seq x y z
N GLN A 1 13.49 -5.42 17.04
CA GLN A 1 13.15 -5.83 15.66
C GLN A 1 11.82 -6.60 15.54
N LEU A 2 10.76 -6.14 16.23
CA LEU A 2 9.43 -6.78 16.17
C LEU A 2 8.60 -6.27 14.98
N GLY A 3 8.84 -5.05 14.51
CA GLY A 3 8.07 -4.42 13.43
C GLY A 3 8.02 -5.23 12.13
N PRO A 4 9.17 -5.65 11.56
CA PRO A 4 9.18 -6.46 10.34
C PRO A 4 8.46 -7.79 10.44
N LEU A 5 8.52 -8.44 11.60
CA LEU A 5 7.83 -9.72 11.87
C LEU A 5 6.31 -9.55 11.95
N ILE A 6 5.85 -8.44 12.55
CA ILE A 6 4.42 -8.11 12.64
C ILE A 6 3.87 -7.78 11.26
N ALA A 7 4.57 -6.93 10.50
CA ALA A 7 4.20 -6.58 9.14
C ALA A 7 4.21 -7.81 8.22
N GLY A 8 5.24 -8.67 8.35
CA GLY A 8 5.34 -9.92 7.59
C GLY A 8 4.15 -10.84 7.80
N ALA A 9 3.67 -10.99 9.03
CA ALA A 9 2.48 -11.80 9.31
C ALA A 9 1.23 -11.25 8.63
N GLY A 10 1.03 -9.92 8.62
CA GLY A 10 -0.08 -9.27 7.91
C GLY A 10 0.01 -9.46 6.39
N VAL A 11 1.16 -9.19 5.80
CA VAL A 11 1.39 -9.36 4.35
C VAL A 11 1.15 -10.80 3.90
N VAL A 12 1.66 -11.78 4.65
CA VAL A 12 1.45 -13.21 4.34
C VAL A 12 -0.02 -13.58 4.48
N GLY A 13 -0.72 -13.10 5.51
CA GLY A 13 -2.16 -13.32 5.67
C GLY A 13 -2.94 -12.84 4.44
N ILE A 14 -2.73 -11.62 4.01
CA ILE A 14 -3.37 -11.04 2.82
C ILE A 14 -3.01 -11.84 1.55
N ALA A 15 -1.74 -12.21 1.37
CA ALA A 15 -1.28 -12.99 0.22
C ALA A 15 -1.91 -14.39 0.15
N LEU A 16 -2.30 -14.96 1.29
CA LEU A 16 -3.01 -16.24 1.41
C LEU A 16 -4.54 -16.10 1.34
N GLY A 17 -5.07 -14.88 1.17
CA GLY A 17 -6.50 -14.60 1.05
C GLY A 17 -7.23 -14.35 2.37
N TYR A 18 -6.51 -14.15 3.46
CA TYR A 18 -7.08 -13.80 4.77
C TYR A 18 -7.10 -12.27 4.93
N GLU A 19 -8.18 -11.65 4.52
CA GLU A 19 -8.34 -10.18 4.56
C GLU A 19 -8.81 -9.68 5.92
N ASP A 20 -9.55 -10.53 6.68
CA ASP A 20 -10.09 -10.15 7.99
C ASP A 20 -9.03 -10.33 9.09
N LEU A 21 -8.81 -9.25 9.86
CA LEU A 21 -7.94 -9.30 11.03
C LEU A 21 -8.36 -10.33 12.08
N ASN A 22 -9.65 -10.69 12.13
CA ASN A 22 -10.14 -11.70 13.07
C ASN A 22 -9.54 -13.08 12.80
N ASP A 23 -9.23 -13.41 11.54
CA ASP A 23 -8.60 -14.69 11.16
C ASP A 23 -7.23 -14.85 11.82
N HIS A 24 -6.55 -13.73 12.08
CA HIS A 24 -5.24 -13.73 12.73
C HIS A 24 -5.26 -14.20 14.19
N ASP A 25 -6.41 -14.33 14.85
CA ASP A 25 -6.50 -14.93 16.17
C ASP A 25 -6.26 -16.44 16.10
N GLN A 26 -6.53 -17.09 14.97
CA GLN A 26 -6.21 -18.51 14.72
C GLN A 26 -4.90 -18.64 13.95
N LEU A 27 -4.70 -17.89 12.88
CA LEU A 27 -3.50 -17.92 12.03
C LEU A 27 -2.21 -17.67 12.82
N ARG A 28 -2.27 -16.89 13.90
CA ARG A 28 -1.10 -16.63 14.76
C ARG A 28 -0.47 -17.88 15.36
N LEU A 29 -1.21 -18.96 15.44
CA LEU A 29 -0.78 -20.25 16.01
C LEU A 29 -0.28 -21.23 14.94
N ASP A 30 -0.41 -20.86 13.66
CA ASP A 30 0.03 -21.71 12.55
C ASP A 30 1.57 -21.62 12.41
N PRO A 31 2.28 -22.76 12.49
CA PRO A 31 3.74 -22.82 12.30
C PRO A 31 4.18 -22.30 10.93
N ILE A 32 3.38 -22.50 9.87
CA ILE A 32 3.69 -22.04 8.52
C ILE A 32 3.71 -20.50 8.48
N MET A 33 2.75 -19.86 9.14
CA MET A 33 2.75 -18.41 9.28
C MET A 33 4.00 -17.89 9.98
N ALA A 34 4.47 -18.60 11.01
CA ALA A 34 5.70 -18.23 11.72
C ALA A 34 6.95 -18.40 10.85
N VAL A 35 7.00 -19.41 9.99
CA VAL A 35 8.10 -19.63 9.02
C VAL A 35 8.09 -18.51 7.96
N LEU A 36 6.94 -18.27 7.34
CA LEU A 36 6.79 -17.26 6.29
C LEU A 36 7.05 -15.84 6.80
N ALA A 37 6.67 -15.55 8.04
CA ALA A 37 6.98 -14.28 8.69
C ALA A 37 8.45 -14.17 9.17
N GLY A 38 9.26 -15.22 8.99
CA GLY A 38 10.67 -15.23 9.38
C GLY A 38 10.92 -15.40 10.89
N LYS A 39 9.91 -15.81 11.65
CA LYS A 39 10.01 -15.99 13.10
C LYS A 39 10.45 -17.39 13.51
N LEU A 40 10.18 -18.38 12.69
CA LEU A 40 10.46 -19.78 12.94
C LEU A 40 11.26 -20.37 11.77
N ALA A 41 12.27 -21.19 12.08
CA ALA A 41 12.95 -21.96 11.05
C ALA A 41 12.07 -23.12 10.58
N ALA A 42 12.09 -23.44 9.29
CA ALA A 42 11.25 -24.49 8.68
C ALA A 42 11.46 -25.89 9.31
N SER A 43 12.63 -26.13 9.91
CA SER A 43 12.97 -27.39 10.59
C SER A 43 12.39 -27.54 12.01
N ARG A 44 11.76 -26.48 12.54
CA ARG A 44 11.19 -26.50 13.90
C ARG A 44 9.69 -26.73 13.83
N SER A 45 9.20 -27.54 14.78
CA SER A 45 7.77 -27.83 14.95
C SER A 45 7.11 -27.02 16.07
N ASP A 46 7.90 -26.42 16.97
CA ASP A 46 7.38 -25.57 18.04
C ASP A 46 7.13 -24.15 17.55
N CYS A 47 5.89 -23.71 17.64
CA CYS A 47 5.47 -22.40 17.16
C CYS A 47 5.37 -21.38 18.29
N ALA A 48 6.21 -20.34 18.23
CA ALA A 48 5.92 -19.12 18.97
C ALA A 48 4.87 -18.31 18.19
N PRO A 49 3.71 -17.93 18.78
CA PRO A 49 2.66 -17.25 18.07
C PRO A 49 3.15 -15.97 17.34
N VAL A 50 2.71 -15.76 16.12
CA VAL A 50 2.91 -14.50 15.39
C VAL A 50 1.90 -13.45 15.86
N ALA A 51 1.85 -12.27 15.20
CA ALA A 51 0.94 -11.20 15.57
C ALA A 51 -0.53 -11.63 15.42
N GLY A 52 -1.31 -11.45 16.46
CA GLY A 52 -2.77 -11.59 16.41
C GLY A 52 -3.45 -10.28 16.06
N LYS A 53 -4.79 -10.30 15.87
CA LYS A 53 -5.61 -9.19 15.42
C LYS A 53 -5.36 -7.85 16.13
N SER A 54 -5.26 -7.86 17.46
CA SER A 54 -5.04 -6.62 18.23
C SER A 54 -3.70 -5.95 17.93
N THR A 55 -2.69 -6.73 17.55
CA THR A 55 -1.37 -6.21 17.20
C THR A 55 -1.36 -5.67 15.78
N LEU A 56 -1.99 -6.38 14.85
CA LEU A 56 -2.15 -5.93 13.46
C LEU A 56 -3.03 -4.69 13.38
N ASN A 57 -4.15 -4.63 14.09
CA ASN A 57 -5.00 -3.44 14.17
C ASN A 57 -4.22 -2.21 14.67
N ARG A 58 -3.33 -2.39 15.66
CA ARG A 58 -2.46 -1.28 16.11
C ARG A 58 -1.43 -0.87 15.07
N LEU A 59 -0.96 -1.79 14.24
CA LEU A 59 -0.09 -1.50 13.10
C LEU A 59 -0.84 -0.69 12.04
N GLU A 60 -2.02 -1.14 11.63
CA GLU A 60 -2.85 -0.47 10.62
C GLU A 60 -3.31 0.92 11.06
N ARG A 61 -3.63 1.08 12.34
CA ARG A 61 -3.94 2.39 12.94
C ARG A 61 -2.71 3.15 13.39
N GLY A 62 -1.54 2.74 12.94
CA GLY A 62 -0.28 3.41 13.21
C GLY A 62 -0.32 4.88 12.77
N ARG A 63 0.44 5.73 13.47
CA ARG A 63 0.62 7.14 13.12
C ARG A 63 1.99 7.33 12.51
N ALA A 64 2.14 8.40 11.72
CA ALA A 64 3.45 8.80 11.19
C ALA A 64 4.47 9.08 12.32
N GLU A 65 3.99 9.53 13.49
CA GLU A 65 4.85 9.75 14.66
C GLU A 65 4.63 8.67 15.73
N PRO A 66 5.71 8.06 16.27
CA PRO A 66 5.59 7.08 17.33
C PRO A 66 5.11 7.75 18.63
N THR A 67 4.27 7.04 19.40
CA THR A 67 3.81 7.47 20.71
C THR A 67 4.25 6.46 21.78
N ARG A 68 4.04 6.80 23.06
CA ARG A 68 4.28 5.86 24.17
C ARG A 68 3.53 4.53 24.00
N TYR A 69 2.36 4.55 23.34
CA TYR A 69 1.48 3.40 23.16
C TYR A 69 1.58 2.79 21.77
N SER A 70 2.06 3.55 20.77
CA SER A 70 2.28 3.09 19.42
C SER A 70 3.74 3.31 19.04
N ARG A 71 4.56 2.26 19.18
CA ARG A 71 6.00 2.29 18.91
C ARG A 71 6.34 2.05 17.45
N ILE A 72 5.35 1.63 16.66
CA ILE A 72 5.49 1.41 15.22
C ILE A 72 4.94 2.65 14.55
N ALA A 73 5.76 3.31 13.78
CA ALA A 73 5.40 4.41 12.90
C ALA A 73 5.61 3.98 11.45
N PHE A 74 4.87 4.58 10.53
CA PHE A 74 5.08 4.38 9.11
C PHE A 74 5.78 5.59 8.50
N ASP A 75 6.61 5.33 7.51
CA ASP A 75 7.23 6.36 6.66
C ASP A 75 6.44 6.42 5.34
N ALA A 76 5.55 7.40 5.21
CA ALA A 76 4.70 7.56 4.04
C ALA A 76 5.53 7.75 2.76
N ALA A 77 6.61 8.53 2.83
CA ALA A 77 7.46 8.80 1.67
C ALA A 77 8.20 7.52 1.21
N ALA A 78 8.67 6.70 2.16
CA ALA A 78 9.29 5.43 1.85
C ALA A 78 8.29 4.43 1.22
N ILE A 79 7.04 4.41 1.71
CA ILE A 79 5.97 3.57 1.13
C ILE A 79 5.65 4.02 -0.29
N GLU A 80 5.50 5.32 -0.52
CA GLU A 80 5.25 5.88 -1.86
C GLU A 80 6.40 5.61 -2.83
N ALA A 81 7.64 5.70 -2.36
CA ALA A 81 8.82 5.38 -3.16
C ALA A 81 8.91 3.90 -3.52
N LEU A 82 8.50 3.02 -2.61
CA LEU A 82 8.57 1.56 -2.78
C LEU A 82 7.83 1.07 -4.02
N PHE A 83 6.65 1.60 -4.33
CA PHE A 83 5.90 1.20 -5.52
C PHE A 83 6.70 1.43 -6.81
N VAL A 84 7.37 2.57 -6.90
CA VAL A 84 8.20 2.91 -8.06
C VAL A 84 9.48 2.05 -8.08
N ASP A 85 10.08 1.78 -6.93
CA ASP A 85 11.28 0.92 -6.84
C ASP A 85 10.96 -0.51 -7.28
N LEU A 86 9.83 -1.09 -6.83
CA LEU A 86 9.37 -2.41 -7.27
C LEU A 86 9.11 -2.46 -8.78
N PHE A 87 8.53 -1.41 -9.34
CA PHE A 87 8.35 -1.28 -10.78
C PHE A 87 9.70 -1.27 -11.52
N LEU A 88 10.65 -0.48 -11.05
CA LEU A 88 11.98 -0.39 -11.64
C LEU A 88 12.75 -1.72 -11.55
N ASP A 89 12.61 -2.43 -10.42
CA ASP A 89 13.27 -3.72 -10.18
C ASP A 89 12.65 -4.87 -10.97
N ALA A 90 11.38 -4.77 -11.34
CA ALA A 90 10.72 -5.74 -12.21
C ALA A 90 11.27 -5.73 -13.65
N HIS A 91 12.10 -4.75 -14.01
CA HIS A 91 12.65 -4.60 -15.36
C HIS A 91 14.17 -4.82 -15.37
N THR A 92 14.63 -5.81 -16.11
CA THR A 92 16.06 -6.08 -16.29
C THR A 92 16.78 -5.01 -17.12
N LYS A 93 16.04 -4.30 -17.98
CA LYS A 93 16.53 -3.22 -18.84
C LYS A 93 15.53 -2.09 -18.88
N ALA A 94 16.05 -0.85 -18.98
CA ALA A 94 15.21 0.33 -19.16
C ALA A 94 14.41 0.23 -20.47
N PRO A 95 13.07 0.27 -20.44
CA PRO A 95 12.27 0.28 -21.66
C PRO A 95 12.48 1.61 -22.41
N PRO A 96 12.36 1.60 -23.76
CA PRO A 96 12.50 2.83 -24.54
C PRO A 96 11.38 3.83 -24.25
N GLN A 97 10.22 3.35 -23.91
CA GLN A 97 9.03 4.15 -23.59
C GLN A 97 8.16 3.46 -22.56
N ILE A 98 7.53 4.26 -21.69
CA ILE A 98 6.48 3.84 -20.76
C ILE A 98 5.30 4.81 -20.85
N THR A 99 4.11 4.34 -20.46
CA THR A 99 2.92 5.18 -20.31
C THR A 99 2.50 5.15 -18.84
N LEU A 100 2.29 6.31 -18.26
CA LEU A 100 1.69 6.47 -16.96
C LEU A 100 0.20 6.74 -17.16
N ASP A 101 -0.63 5.84 -16.65
CA ASP A 101 -2.09 5.95 -16.69
C ASP A 101 -2.55 6.55 -15.36
N LEU A 102 -3.20 7.71 -15.44
CA LEU A 102 -3.76 8.42 -14.30
C LEU A 102 -5.25 8.13 -14.26
N ASP A 103 -5.70 7.59 -13.15
CA ASP A 103 -7.10 7.22 -12.94
C ASP A 103 -7.60 7.78 -11.61
N ALA A 104 -8.66 8.57 -11.68
CA ALA A 104 -9.43 9.04 -10.54
C ALA A 104 -10.78 8.33 -10.58
N THR A 105 -10.99 7.38 -9.68
CA THR A 105 -12.22 6.59 -9.62
C THR A 105 -12.95 6.84 -8.32
N ASP A 106 -14.24 6.51 -8.27
CA ASP A 106 -15.01 6.56 -7.03
C ASP A 106 -14.75 5.31 -6.19
N ASP A 107 -14.77 5.51 -4.87
CA ASP A 107 -14.76 4.46 -3.86
C ASP A 107 -15.99 4.64 -2.97
N PRO A 108 -17.13 3.99 -3.33
CA PRO A 108 -18.41 4.18 -2.63
C PRO A 108 -18.33 3.75 -1.16
N LEU A 109 -18.91 4.54 -0.29
CA LEU A 109 -18.84 4.34 1.15
C LEU A 109 -20.18 3.93 1.73
N HIS A 110 -20.16 2.84 2.50
CA HIS A 110 -21.28 2.35 3.27
C HIS A 110 -21.11 2.73 4.74
N GLY A 111 -21.71 3.85 5.16
CA GLY A 111 -21.60 4.31 6.54
C GLY A 111 -21.15 5.78 6.66
N HIS A 112 -20.64 6.14 7.85
CA HIS A 112 -20.31 7.53 8.21
C HIS A 112 -18.81 7.77 8.39
N GLN A 113 -18.00 7.27 7.43
CA GLN A 113 -16.55 7.45 7.47
C GLN A 113 -16.18 8.93 7.41
N GLU A 114 -15.12 9.30 8.15
CA GLU A 114 -14.61 10.66 8.15
C GLU A 114 -14.08 11.05 6.78
N GLY A 115 -14.40 12.28 6.36
CA GLY A 115 -13.91 12.83 5.09
C GLY A 115 -14.65 12.34 3.85
N ARG A 116 -15.76 11.60 4.00
CA ARG A 116 -16.64 11.31 2.88
C ARG A 116 -17.41 12.56 2.44
N PHE A 117 -17.64 12.68 1.17
CA PHE A 117 -18.52 13.72 0.59
C PHE A 117 -19.44 13.09 -0.44
N PHE A 118 -20.57 13.75 -0.71
CA PHE A 118 -21.44 13.38 -1.81
C PHE A 118 -20.83 13.87 -3.12
N HIS A 119 -20.68 12.98 -4.09
CA HIS A 119 -20.14 13.30 -5.41
C HIS A 119 -21.25 13.29 -6.44
N GLY A 120 -21.59 14.45 -7.00
CA GLY A 120 -22.75 14.61 -7.88
C GLY A 120 -22.68 13.83 -9.19
N TYR A 121 -21.47 13.56 -9.72
CA TYR A 121 -21.31 12.77 -10.93
C TYR A 121 -21.58 11.27 -10.68
N TYR A 122 -21.10 10.75 -9.54
CA TYR A 122 -21.27 9.33 -9.16
C TYR A 122 -22.56 9.06 -8.37
N ASP A 123 -23.29 10.11 -8.00
CA ASP A 123 -24.54 10.07 -7.24
C ASP A 123 -24.43 9.24 -5.92
N CYS A 124 -23.31 9.33 -5.24
CA CYS A 124 -23.06 8.61 -4.00
C CYS A 124 -22.11 9.35 -3.05
N TYR A 125 -22.11 8.94 -1.79
CA TYR A 125 -21.04 9.30 -0.86
C TYR A 125 -19.84 8.40 -1.10
N CYS A 126 -18.70 8.99 -1.43
CA CYS A 126 -17.51 8.23 -1.78
C CYS A 126 -16.22 8.96 -1.35
N TYR A 127 -15.10 8.25 -1.42
CA TYR A 127 -13.80 8.85 -1.66
C TYR A 127 -13.52 8.93 -3.16
N LEU A 128 -12.51 9.71 -3.55
CA LEU A 128 -12.05 9.83 -4.93
C LEU A 128 -10.54 9.56 -4.99
N PRO A 129 -10.11 8.30 -4.80
CA PRO A 129 -8.70 7.96 -4.88
C PRO A 129 -8.12 8.30 -6.25
N LEU A 130 -6.83 8.67 -6.26
CA LEU A 130 -6.01 8.79 -7.45
C LEU A 130 -5.08 7.58 -7.52
N TYR A 131 -5.18 6.85 -8.61
CA TYR A 131 -4.24 5.79 -8.94
C TYR A 131 -3.37 6.21 -10.12
N ILE A 132 -2.10 5.82 -10.09
CA ILE A 132 -1.19 5.97 -11.23
C ILE A 132 -0.58 4.60 -11.50
N PHE A 133 -0.81 4.11 -12.73
CA PHE A 133 -0.29 2.83 -13.18
C PHE A 133 0.73 2.98 -14.29
N CYS A 134 1.60 1.97 -14.44
CA CYS A 134 2.36 1.71 -15.65
C CYS A 134 2.13 0.26 -16.06
N GLY A 135 1.27 0.03 -17.05
CA GLY A 135 0.76 -1.29 -17.37
C GLY A 135 0.06 -1.92 -16.15
N ARG A 136 0.59 -3.03 -15.64
CA ARG A 136 0.04 -3.71 -14.45
C ARG A 136 0.65 -3.25 -13.12
N HIS A 137 1.62 -2.35 -13.15
CA HIS A 137 2.32 -1.90 -11.94
C HIS A 137 1.66 -0.65 -11.38
N LEU A 138 1.22 -0.72 -10.13
CA LEU A 138 0.77 0.44 -9.37
C LEU A 138 1.99 1.27 -8.97
N LEU A 139 1.99 2.56 -9.27
CA LEU A 139 3.07 3.51 -8.93
C LEU A 139 2.66 4.51 -7.86
N ALA A 140 1.37 4.81 -7.77
CA ALA A 140 0.78 5.61 -6.69
C ALA A 140 -0.66 5.20 -6.42
N ALA A 141 -1.05 5.27 -5.14
CA ALA A 141 -2.42 5.18 -4.67
C ALA A 141 -2.62 6.25 -3.59
N LYS A 142 -3.41 7.26 -3.88
CA LYS A 142 -3.68 8.39 -2.97
C LYS A 142 -5.16 8.42 -2.63
N LEU A 143 -5.49 8.14 -1.37
CA LEU A 143 -6.86 8.32 -0.89
C LEU A 143 -7.17 9.82 -0.80
N ARG A 144 -8.25 10.24 -1.46
CA ARG A 144 -8.67 11.65 -1.49
C ARG A 144 -10.16 11.76 -1.16
N ARG A 145 -10.52 12.90 -0.61
CA ARG A 145 -11.94 13.26 -0.42
C ARG A 145 -12.58 13.52 -1.79
N SER A 146 -13.83 13.14 -1.96
CA SER A 146 -14.53 13.29 -3.25
C SER A 146 -14.99 14.72 -3.57
N ASN A 147 -14.82 15.68 -2.64
CA ASN A 147 -15.05 17.11 -2.90
C ASN A 147 -13.85 17.82 -3.55
N LYS A 148 -13.02 17.07 -4.24
CA LYS A 148 -11.83 17.52 -4.95
C LYS A 148 -11.98 17.30 -6.45
N ASP A 149 -11.25 18.08 -7.24
CA ASP A 149 -11.10 17.81 -8.67
C ASP A 149 -10.40 16.48 -8.91
N GLY A 150 -10.79 15.76 -9.97
CA GLY A 150 -10.15 14.48 -10.33
C GLY A 150 -8.65 14.60 -10.60
N ALA A 151 -8.16 15.76 -11.00
CA ALA A 151 -6.74 16.04 -11.23
C ALA A 151 -5.99 16.58 -9.98
N ASP A 152 -6.70 16.84 -8.86
CA ASP A 152 -6.06 17.39 -7.65
C ASP A 152 -4.92 16.49 -7.16
N GLY A 153 -3.72 17.04 -7.01
CA GLY A 153 -2.51 16.31 -6.58
C GLY A 153 -1.86 15.43 -7.66
N ALA A 154 -2.41 15.35 -8.87
CA ALA A 154 -1.84 14.52 -9.92
C ALA A 154 -0.47 15.03 -10.40
N ILE A 155 -0.28 16.35 -10.47
CA ILE A 155 0.97 16.96 -10.94
C ILE A 155 2.13 16.60 -9.99
N GLU A 156 1.91 16.72 -8.69
CA GLU A 156 2.89 16.43 -7.65
C GLU A 156 3.30 14.96 -7.68
N GLU A 157 2.32 14.06 -7.80
CA GLU A 157 2.59 12.62 -7.86
C GLU A 157 3.33 12.23 -9.15
N VAL A 158 2.92 12.76 -10.29
CA VAL A 158 3.63 12.54 -11.56
C VAL A 158 5.06 13.06 -11.46
N ALA A 159 5.27 14.25 -10.90
CA ALA A 159 6.61 14.82 -10.75
C ALA A 159 7.49 13.94 -9.85
N ARG A 160 6.95 13.43 -8.73
CA ARG A 160 7.63 12.51 -7.81
C ARG A 160 8.05 11.22 -8.54
N ILE A 161 7.09 10.55 -9.20
CA ILE A 161 7.30 9.30 -9.93
C ILE A 161 8.33 9.49 -11.06
N VAL A 162 8.15 10.51 -11.87
CA VAL A 162 9.06 10.82 -12.99
C VAL A 162 10.46 11.12 -12.46
N GLY A 163 10.58 11.89 -11.38
CA GLY A 163 11.86 12.19 -10.74
C GLY A 163 12.58 10.92 -10.27
N GLN A 164 11.86 9.95 -9.71
CA GLN A 164 12.43 8.68 -9.27
C GLN A 164 12.84 7.81 -10.46
N ILE A 165 11.99 7.68 -11.49
CA ILE A 165 12.29 6.93 -12.71
C ILE A 165 13.50 7.52 -13.43
N ARG A 166 13.62 8.83 -13.53
CA ARG A 166 14.73 9.52 -14.22
C ARG A 166 16.10 9.28 -13.60
N ARG A 167 16.16 9.05 -12.28
CA ARG A 167 17.42 8.69 -11.62
C ARG A 167 18.00 7.36 -12.14
N ARG A 168 17.13 6.41 -12.49
CA ARG A 168 17.54 5.07 -12.97
C ARG A 168 17.46 4.95 -14.49
N TRP A 169 16.45 5.56 -15.13
CA TRP A 169 16.19 5.52 -16.57
C TRP A 169 16.14 6.93 -17.18
N PRO A 170 17.26 7.61 -17.35
CA PRO A 170 17.30 9.01 -17.79
C PRO A 170 16.76 9.25 -19.21
N ARG A 171 16.80 8.23 -20.08
CA ARG A 171 16.44 8.33 -21.50
C ARG A 171 15.09 7.73 -21.86
N THR A 172 14.41 7.04 -20.96
CA THR A 172 13.10 6.43 -21.22
C THR A 172 12.08 7.52 -21.55
N ARG A 173 11.38 7.39 -22.68
CA ARG A 173 10.28 8.30 -23.01
C ARG A 173 9.11 8.01 -22.08
N ILE A 174 8.51 9.04 -21.47
CA ILE A 174 7.38 8.92 -20.56
C ILE A 174 6.19 9.63 -21.21
N LEU A 175 5.11 8.90 -21.42
CA LEU A 175 3.82 9.42 -21.85
C LEU A 175 2.87 9.44 -20.66
N LEU A 176 1.96 10.42 -20.65
CA LEU A 176 0.88 10.49 -19.67
C LEU A 176 -0.44 10.24 -20.41
N ARG A 177 -1.33 9.49 -19.77
CA ARG A 177 -2.69 9.24 -20.21
C ARG A 177 -3.61 9.36 -18.99
N GLY A 178 -4.72 10.10 -19.10
CA GLY A 178 -5.77 10.27 -18.12
C GLY A 178 -7.10 10.49 -18.79
#